data_b6d35be85ee029e3e8853c5fc9410038
#
_entry.id   b6d35be85ee029e3e8853c5fc9410038
#
_cell.length_a   1.000
_cell.length_b   1.000
_cell.length_c   1.000
_cell.angle_alpha   90.00
_cell.angle_beta   90.00
_cell.angle_gamma   90.00
#
_symmetry.space_group_name_H-M   'P 1'
#
loop_
_entity.id
_entity.type
_entity.pdbx_description
1 polymer ?
#
loop_
_entity_poly.entity_id
_entity_poly.type
_entity_poly.pdbx_seq_one_letter_code
_entity_poly.pdbx_strand_id
1 'polypeptide(L)'
;MKNLYTYLILISLIIISCSSTDDSSDDEIIIDPIKTSYFPPLTGDTWETTSLSDLQWNAQKATELNTFLEQNETRAFIVLVNGKIVVEEYWNTDLSGQPFDKDSNWYWASAGKSLAATAVGIAQEEGYLNINDKTSDYLGNGWTNMPQDKEDLITIKNSLTQTTGIDYNVTNPDCTAPACFDYLTDADDQWYYHNGTYQILHNVLESATGMTNNEYTTTAINDKIGMDGQWTDTALFDNLYVSTARSAARFGLLTLNEGNWDGTTVLGDSNYVNAMTSTSQSINPSYGYLWWLNGKNSVVFPGSTTSFNSSVTPSAPVDMISALGKNGQFIDVVPSLKMVVIRMGNEPSGNLVPVIFHDEMWEKIMEVID
;
A
#
# COMPACT_ATOMS: atom_id res chain seq x y z
N MET A 1 -34.20 -23.01 66.55
CA MET A 1 -33.41 -22.87 67.81
C MET A 1 -32.29 -21.88 67.60
N LYS A 2 -32.33 -20.83 68.38
CA LYS A 2 -31.23 -19.98 68.92
C LYS A 2 -30.41 -19.22 67.88
N ASN A 3 -30.61 -17.91 67.70
CA ASN A 3 -30.09 -16.76 68.50
C ASN A 3 -28.61 -16.54 68.23
N LEU A 4 -28.13 -15.39 67.88
CA LEU A 4 -28.16 -14.00 68.39
C LEU A 4 -26.69 -13.50 68.33
N TYR A 5 -26.24 -12.44 67.96
CA TYR A 5 -26.25 -11.05 68.41
C TYR A 5 -25.27 -10.18 67.58
N THR A 6 -25.76 -9.03 67.33
CA THR A 6 -25.16 -7.75 66.96
C THR A 6 -23.96 -7.33 67.83
N TYR A 7 -22.93 -6.67 67.26
CA TYR A 7 -22.23 -5.59 67.95
C TYR A 7 -21.67 -4.54 66.94
N LEU A 8 -22.25 -3.39 67.02
CA LEU A 8 -21.73 -2.10 66.53
C LEU A 8 -20.63 -1.62 67.51
N ILE A 9 -19.50 -1.18 67.05
CA ILE A 9 -18.60 -0.26 67.78
C ILE A 9 -18.21 0.88 66.89
N LEU A 10 -18.71 2.07 67.20
CA LEU A 10 -18.25 3.37 66.77
C LEU A 10 -17.04 3.76 67.64
N ILE A 11 -15.93 4.20 67.06
CA ILE A 11 -14.95 5.02 67.78
C ILE A 11 -14.45 6.15 66.82
N SER A 12 -14.48 7.34 67.44
CA SER A 12 -14.32 8.67 66.86
C SER A 12 -12.90 9.07 66.61
N LEU A 13 -12.78 10.03 65.68
CA LEU A 13 -11.76 11.00 65.39
C LEU A 13 -10.68 11.26 66.45
N ILE A 14 -9.43 11.33 65.98
CA ILE A 14 -8.48 12.35 66.43
C ILE A 14 -7.73 12.89 65.20
N ILE A 15 -7.86 14.19 64.97
CA ILE A 15 -7.12 15.00 64.00
C ILE A 15 -5.78 15.37 64.65
N ILE A 16 -4.67 15.01 64.04
CA ILE A 16 -3.39 15.68 64.28
C ILE A 16 -2.84 16.17 62.97
N SER A 17 -2.88 17.48 62.80
CA SER A 17 -2.20 18.25 61.78
C SER A 17 -0.70 18.30 62.11
N CYS A 18 0.14 17.84 61.17
CA CYS A 18 1.56 18.24 61.06
C CYS A 18 1.85 18.54 59.60
N SER A 19 2.12 19.77 59.32
CA SER A 19 2.70 20.25 58.08
C SER A 19 4.15 19.84 57.97
N SER A 20 4.47 19.13 56.88
CA SER A 20 5.82 19.11 56.34
C SER A 20 5.70 19.26 54.81
N THR A 21 6.23 20.37 54.35
CA THR A 21 6.47 20.68 52.95
C THR A 21 7.53 19.71 52.45
N ASP A 22 7.11 18.73 51.63
CA ASP A 22 8.00 18.03 50.70
C ASP A 22 7.51 18.37 49.30
N ASP A 23 8.32 19.17 48.65
CA ASP A 23 8.25 19.56 47.25
C ASP A 23 8.66 18.32 46.41
N SER A 24 7.73 17.40 46.19
CA SER A 24 7.88 16.38 45.17
C SER A 24 7.14 16.89 43.94
N SER A 25 7.89 17.45 43.00
CA SER A 25 7.46 17.63 41.65
C SER A 25 7.06 16.24 41.10
N ASP A 26 5.78 15.92 41.13
CA ASP A 26 5.19 14.93 40.24
C ASP A 26 5.38 15.48 38.82
N ASP A 27 6.45 15.07 38.17
CA ASP A 27 6.55 15.12 36.72
C ASP A 27 5.41 14.25 36.20
N GLU A 28 4.24 14.84 35.98
CA GLU A 28 3.26 14.28 35.06
C GLU A 28 4.02 14.02 33.76
N ILE A 29 4.22 12.74 33.43
CA ILE A 29 4.63 12.33 32.11
C ILE A 29 3.48 12.81 31.21
N ILE A 30 3.67 13.99 30.63
CA ILE A 30 2.83 14.46 29.53
C ILE A 30 3.08 13.45 28.41
N ILE A 31 2.24 12.42 28.31
CA ILE A 31 2.15 11.58 27.13
C ILE A 31 1.71 12.56 26.05
N ASP A 32 2.68 12.99 25.22
CA ASP A 32 2.41 13.79 24.04
C ASP A 32 1.26 13.11 23.30
N PRO A 33 0.11 13.77 23.09
CA PRO A 33 -1.01 13.13 22.41
C PRO A 33 -0.49 12.59 21.09
N ILE A 34 -0.74 11.31 20.81
CA ILE A 34 -0.35 10.61 19.59
C ILE A 34 -0.59 11.59 18.45
N LYS A 35 0.50 12.13 17.91
CA LYS A 35 0.44 13.17 16.89
C LYS A 35 -0.21 12.52 15.68
N THR A 36 -1.51 12.78 15.47
CA THR A 36 -2.25 12.25 14.33
C THR A 36 -1.60 12.73 13.05
N SER A 37 -1.57 11.92 12.03
CA SER A 37 -1.09 12.33 10.70
C SER A 37 -1.81 13.59 10.26
N TYR A 38 -1.09 14.50 9.60
CA TYR A 38 -1.72 15.59 8.86
C TYR A 38 -2.32 15.02 7.56
N PHE A 39 -3.49 15.50 7.20
CA PHE A 39 -4.16 15.18 5.94
C PHE A 39 -4.35 16.47 5.14
N PRO A 40 -3.91 16.53 3.88
CA PRO A 40 -4.16 17.70 3.04
C PRO A 40 -5.66 17.81 2.71
N PRO A 41 -6.19 19.03 2.48
CA PRO A 41 -7.56 19.22 2.02
C PRO A 41 -7.89 18.37 0.79
N LEU A 42 -9.14 17.94 0.66
CA LEU A 42 -9.59 17.11 -0.48
C LEU A 42 -9.47 17.86 -1.82
N THR A 43 -9.51 19.20 -1.80
CA THR A 43 -9.45 20.05 -2.99
C THR A 43 -8.40 21.15 -2.83
N GLY A 44 -7.85 21.59 -3.97
CA GLY A 44 -6.82 22.63 -4.01
C GLY A 44 -5.41 22.09 -3.76
N ASP A 45 -4.43 22.98 -3.85
CA ASP A 45 -3.00 22.61 -3.87
C ASP A 45 -2.32 22.71 -2.50
N THR A 46 -3.05 23.12 -1.47
CA THR A 46 -2.49 23.33 -0.13
C THR A 46 -2.05 21.99 0.47
N TRP A 47 -0.79 21.90 0.87
CA TRP A 47 -0.24 20.78 1.62
C TRP A 47 0.79 21.30 2.61
N GLU A 48 0.65 21.00 3.89
CA GLU A 48 1.63 21.43 4.88
C GLU A 48 2.99 20.77 4.63
N THR A 49 4.05 21.52 4.95
CA THR A 49 5.42 21.05 4.81
C THR A 49 6.12 20.99 6.16
N THR A 50 7.19 20.22 6.24
CA THR A 50 8.15 20.21 7.33
C THR A 50 9.55 20.26 6.74
N SER A 51 10.48 21.02 7.35
CA SER A 51 11.82 21.14 6.80
C SER A 51 12.73 19.99 7.20
N LEU A 52 13.78 19.73 6.41
CA LEU A 52 14.83 18.77 6.77
C LEU A 52 15.45 19.12 8.13
N SER A 53 15.62 20.44 8.41
CA SER A 53 16.19 20.90 9.67
C SER A 53 15.30 20.64 10.89
N ASP A 54 13.96 20.71 10.74
CA ASP A 54 13.02 20.39 11.81
C ASP A 54 13.06 18.90 12.18
N LEU A 55 13.40 18.06 11.21
CA LEU A 55 13.59 16.61 11.38
C LEU A 55 15.03 16.24 11.73
N GLN A 56 15.95 17.19 11.76
CA GLN A 56 17.38 16.99 11.96
C GLN A 56 18.04 16.12 10.87
N TRP A 57 17.46 16.10 9.68
CA TRP A 57 17.95 15.33 8.54
C TRP A 57 19.14 16.01 7.85
N ASN A 58 19.98 15.24 7.22
CA ASN A 58 21.18 15.70 6.55
C ASN A 58 20.89 16.35 5.19
N ALA A 59 20.90 17.68 5.14
CA ALA A 59 20.59 18.45 3.93
C ALA A 59 21.61 18.21 2.79
N GLN A 60 22.89 17.90 3.11
CA GLN A 60 23.88 17.59 2.07
C GLN A 60 23.54 16.25 1.42
N LYS A 61 23.20 15.24 2.21
CA LYS A 61 22.79 13.93 1.71
C LYS A 61 21.47 14.00 0.91
N ALA A 62 20.54 14.87 1.29
CA ALA A 62 19.34 15.13 0.50
C ALA A 62 19.69 15.70 -0.89
N THR A 63 20.68 16.58 -1.00
CA THR A 63 21.15 17.07 -2.29
C THR A 63 21.80 15.96 -3.13
N GLU A 64 22.58 15.07 -2.51
CA GLU A 64 23.18 13.91 -3.18
C GLU A 64 22.10 12.94 -3.69
N LEU A 65 21.06 12.68 -2.88
CA LEU A 65 19.89 11.87 -3.25
C LEU A 65 19.15 12.49 -4.44
N ASN A 66 18.85 13.80 -4.40
CA ASN A 66 18.16 14.49 -5.49
C ASN A 66 18.97 14.39 -6.81
N THR A 67 20.28 14.56 -6.75
CA THR A 67 21.16 14.40 -7.93
C THR A 67 21.12 12.97 -8.46
N PHE A 68 21.15 11.97 -7.58
CA PHE A 68 21.03 10.56 -7.97
C PHE A 68 19.68 10.26 -8.63
N LEU A 69 18.58 10.78 -8.09
CA LEU A 69 17.24 10.57 -8.63
C LEU A 69 17.07 11.20 -10.01
N GLU A 70 17.53 12.45 -10.20
CA GLU A 70 17.48 13.14 -11.48
C GLU A 70 18.28 12.39 -12.56
N GLN A 71 19.51 11.94 -12.24
CA GLN A 71 20.37 11.18 -13.14
C GLN A 71 19.80 9.79 -13.50
N ASN A 72 18.89 9.28 -12.68
CA ASN A 72 18.20 8.00 -12.87
C ASN A 72 16.75 8.17 -13.33
N GLU A 73 16.52 9.13 -14.23
CA GLU A 73 15.27 9.30 -14.98
C GLU A 73 14.02 9.51 -14.11
N THR A 74 14.17 9.99 -12.87
CA THR A 74 13.04 10.35 -12.01
C THR A 74 12.32 11.57 -12.59
N ARG A 75 10.99 11.57 -12.48
CA ARG A 75 10.09 12.66 -12.87
C ARG A 75 9.53 13.36 -11.64
N ALA A 76 9.12 12.60 -10.66
CA ALA A 76 8.64 13.11 -9.38
C ALA A 76 9.20 12.29 -8.23
N PHE A 77 9.55 12.98 -7.15
CA PHE A 77 9.94 12.37 -5.88
C PHE A 77 9.30 13.15 -4.74
N ILE A 78 8.50 12.44 -3.92
CA ILE A 78 7.82 13.02 -2.76
C ILE A 78 8.13 12.19 -1.54
N VAL A 79 8.50 12.85 -0.44
CA VAL A 79 8.62 12.23 0.89
C VAL A 79 7.66 12.92 1.84
N LEU A 80 6.76 12.12 2.43
CA LEU A 80 5.89 12.57 3.52
C LEU A 80 6.40 12.02 4.84
N VAL A 81 6.35 12.85 5.90
CA VAL A 81 6.51 12.42 7.30
C VAL A 81 5.33 12.96 8.11
N ASN A 82 4.63 12.08 8.82
CA ASN A 82 3.39 12.41 9.53
C ASN A 82 2.35 13.13 8.63
N GLY A 83 2.30 12.77 7.34
CA GLY A 83 1.41 13.34 6.35
C GLY A 83 1.86 14.68 5.74
N LYS A 84 2.93 15.32 6.26
CA LYS A 84 3.46 16.58 5.75
C LYS A 84 4.57 16.33 4.73
N ILE A 85 4.63 17.17 3.69
CA ILE A 85 5.70 17.10 2.69
C ILE A 85 7.02 17.55 3.30
N VAL A 86 8.05 16.70 3.20
CA VAL A 86 9.45 16.99 3.56
C VAL A 86 10.27 17.27 2.32
N VAL A 87 10.07 16.46 1.28
CA VAL A 87 10.70 16.62 -0.03
C VAL A 87 9.61 16.54 -1.09
N GLU A 88 9.67 17.44 -2.06
CA GLU A 88 8.83 17.42 -3.26
C GLU A 88 9.64 18.01 -4.40
N GLU A 89 10.08 17.15 -5.31
CA GLU A 89 10.96 17.51 -6.42
C GLU A 89 10.43 16.94 -7.74
N TYR A 90 10.64 17.69 -8.79
CA TYR A 90 10.19 17.37 -10.15
C TYR A 90 11.30 17.64 -11.17
N TRP A 91 11.52 16.71 -12.10
CA TRP A 91 12.58 16.79 -13.10
C TRP A 91 12.09 16.34 -14.47
N ASN A 92 12.84 16.73 -15.50
CA ASN A 92 12.64 16.25 -16.86
C ASN A 92 11.28 16.64 -17.46
N THR A 93 10.70 15.81 -18.33
CA THR A 93 9.46 16.10 -19.06
C THR A 93 8.42 15.01 -18.85
N ASP A 94 7.15 15.38 -19.00
CA ASP A 94 6.02 14.45 -19.06
C ASP A 94 5.99 13.68 -20.39
N LEU A 95 4.95 12.85 -20.59
CA LEU A 95 4.76 12.04 -21.81
C LEU A 95 4.47 12.90 -23.06
N SER A 96 4.12 14.17 -22.91
CA SER A 96 3.89 15.13 -23.99
C SER A 96 5.11 16.00 -24.30
N GLY A 97 6.21 15.84 -23.52
CA GLY A 97 7.44 16.61 -23.66
C GLY A 97 7.41 17.98 -22.96
N GLN A 98 6.40 18.25 -22.11
CA GLN A 98 6.36 19.45 -21.28
C GLN A 98 7.16 19.25 -19.99
N PRO A 99 7.69 20.32 -19.36
CA PRO A 99 8.34 20.21 -18.05
C PRO A 99 7.42 19.48 -17.05
N PHE A 100 7.99 18.50 -16.35
CA PHE A 100 7.22 17.76 -15.35
C PHE A 100 7.05 18.58 -14.08
N ASP A 101 5.84 18.66 -13.57
CA ASP A 101 5.48 19.42 -12.37
C ASP A 101 4.42 18.70 -11.53
N LYS A 102 3.91 19.37 -10.48
CA LYS A 102 2.91 18.82 -9.56
C LYS A 102 1.59 18.42 -10.22
N ASP A 103 1.25 19.00 -11.35
CA ASP A 103 0.01 18.80 -12.10
C ASP A 103 0.18 17.77 -13.24
N SER A 104 1.42 17.31 -13.45
CA SER A 104 1.73 16.33 -14.49
C SER A 104 1.28 14.94 -14.11
N ASN A 105 0.52 14.31 -15.00
CA ASN A 105 0.05 12.94 -14.83
C ASN A 105 1.12 11.94 -15.27
N TRP A 106 1.24 10.84 -14.50
CA TRP A 106 2.12 9.72 -14.82
C TRP A 106 1.45 8.39 -14.52
N TYR A 107 1.88 7.35 -15.21
CA TYR A 107 1.36 6.00 -15.00
C TYR A 107 1.98 5.32 -13.78
N TRP A 108 1.17 4.48 -13.10
CA TRP A 108 1.60 3.71 -11.93
C TRP A 108 2.18 2.35 -12.29
N ALA A 109 1.98 1.87 -13.51
CA ALA A 109 2.28 0.50 -13.90
C ALA A 109 1.69 -0.49 -12.84
N SER A 110 2.48 -1.50 -12.44
CA SER A 110 2.02 -2.49 -11.46
C SER A 110 1.79 -1.96 -10.04
N ALA A 111 2.21 -0.74 -9.71
CA ALA A 111 1.85 -0.13 -8.43
C ALA A 111 0.33 0.08 -8.31
N GLY A 112 -0.39 0.21 -9.43
CA GLY A 112 -1.86 0.23 -9.46
C GLY A 112 -2.53 -1.04 -8.94
N LYS A 113 -1.83 -2.18 -8.90
CA LYS A 113 -2.34 -3.43 -8.32
C LYS A 113 -2.72 -3.27 -6.85
N SER A 114 -1.94 -2.51 -6.10
CA SER A 114 -2.22 -2.25 -4.68
C SER A 114 -3.47 -1.38 -4.49
N LEU A 115 -3.74 -0.46 -5.43
CA LEU A 115 -4.99 0.31 -5.45
C LEU A 115 -6.19 -0.61 -5.75
N ALA A 116 -6.06 -1.54 -6.71
CA ALA A 116 -7.11 -2.53 -7.00
C ALA A 116 -7.37 -3.44 -5.79
N ALA A 117 -6.33 -3.89 -5.06
CA ALA A 117 -6.52 -4.65 -3.83
C ALA A 117 -7.31 -3.86 -2.77
N THR A 118 -7.03 -2.56 -2.63
CA THR A 118 -7.79 -1.69 -1.72
C THR A 118 -9.26 -1.58 -2.16
N ALA A 119 -9.51 -1.41 -3.46
CA ALA A 119 -10.88 -1.37 -4.00
C ALA A 119 -11.64 -2.69 -3.76
N VAL A 120 -10.97 -3.85 -3.92
CA VAL A 120 -11.56 -5.17 -3.59
C VAL A 120 -11.92 -5.26 -2.10
N GLY A 121 -11.05 -4.74 -1.21
CA GLY A 121 -11.33 -4.71 0.23
C GLY A 121 -12.55 -3.86 0.58
N ILE A 122 -12.70 -2.71 -0.05
CA ILE A 122 -13.88 -1.84 0.14
C ILE A 122 -15.13 -2.55 -0.39
N ALA A 123 -15.06 -3.18 -1.58
CA ALA A 123 -16.18 -3.92 -2.14
C ALA A 123 -16.62 -5.10 -1.24
N GLN A 124 -15.68 -5.76 -0.56
CA GLN A 124 -16.00 -6.77 0.45
C GLN A 124 -16.68 -6.16 1.67
N GLU A 125 -16.16 -5.06 2.21
CA GLU A 125 -16.74 -4.36 3.36
C GLU A 125 -18.16 -3.86 3.07
N GLU A 126 -18.39 -3.35 1.85
CA GLU A 126 -19.70 -2.92 1.36
C GLU A 126 -20.65 -4.08 1.02
N GLY A 127 -20.16 -5.33 1.04
CA GLY A 127 -20.97 -6.53 0.83
C GLY A 127 -21.26 -6.84 -0.65
N TYR A 128 -20.53 -6.25 -1.59
CA TYR A 128 -20.63 -6.57 -3.01
C TYR A 128 -20.01 -7.93 -3.35
N LEU A 129 -18.97 -8.32 -2.64
CA LEU A 129 -18.26 -9.58 -2.86
C LEU A 129 -17.67 -10.12 -1.54
N ASN A 130 -17.24 -11.40 -1.57
CA ASN A 130 -16.39 -11.98 -0.55
C ASN A 130 -15.15 -12.57 -1.22
N ILE A 131 -13.95 -12.23 -0.76
CA ILE A 131 -12.71 -12.71 -1.40
C ILE A 131 -12.53 -14.24 -1.38
N ASN A 132 -13.27 -14.94 -0.52
CA ASN A 132 -13.26 -16.41 -0.48
C ASN A 132 -14.30 -17.04 -1.42
N ASP A 133 -15.13 -16.25 -2.09
CA ASP A 133 -16.04 -16.74 -3.13
C ASP A 133 -15.25 -17.18 -4.36
N LYS A 134 -15.80 -18.11 -5.12
CA LYS A 134 -15.20 -18.51 -6.39
C LYS A 134 -15.24 -17.34 -7.38
N THR A 135 -14.20 -17.20 -8.15
CA THR A 135 -14.15 -16.19 -9.22
C THR A 135 -15.29 -16.41 -10.22
N SER A 136 -15.68 -17.67 -10.49
CA SER A 136 -16.81 -18.02 -11.35
C SER A 136 -18.17 -17.57 -10.86
N ASP A 137 -18.35 -17.26 -9.56
CA ASP A 137 -19.60 -16.72 -9.03
C ASP A 137 -19.89 -15.32 -9.58
N TYR A 138 -18.86 -14.58 -9.99
CA TYR A 138 -18.94 -13.24 -10.56
C TYR A 138 -18.81 -13.22 -12.08
N LEU A 139 -17.96 -14.08 -12.66
CA LEU A 139 -17.64 -14.08 -14.09
C LEU A 139 -18.43 -15.14 -14.88
N GLY A 140 -19.08 -16.07 -14.19
CA GLY A 140 -19.69 -17.24 -14.78
C GLY A 140 -18.67 -18.37 -15.03
N ASN A 141 -19.17 -19.57 -15.26
CA ASN A 141 -18.32 -20.72 -15.58
C ASN A 141 -17.68 -20.58 -16.97
N GLY A 142 -16.46 -21.11 -17.11
CA GLY A 142 -15.70 -21.05 -18.36
C GLY A 142 -14.98 -19.72 -18.58
N TRP A 143 -14.71 -18.99 -17.50
CA TRP A 143 -13.83 -17.81 -17.54
C TRP A 143 -12.36 -18.20 -17.73
N THR A 144 -12.04 -19.49 -17.55
CA THR A 144 -10.75 -20.13 -17.88
C THR A 144 -10.91 -21.22 -18.94
N ASN A 145 -9.79 -21.76 -19.44
CA ASN A 145 -9.76 -22.97 -20.29
C ASN A 145 -9.51 -24.26 -19.47
N MET A 146 -9.65 -24.19 -18.16
CA MET A 146 -9.45 -25.31 -17.24
C MET A 146 -10.65 -26.24 -17.20
N PRO A 147 -10.48 -27.51 -16.75
CA PRO A 147 -11.60 -28.31 -16.27
C PRO A 147 -12.38 -27.56 -15.16
N GLN A 148 -13.72 -27.67 -15.18
CA GLN A 148 -14.59 -26.91 -14.26
C GLN A 148 -14.27 -27.17 -12.77
N ASP A 149 -13.90 -28.40 -12.41
CA ASP A 149 -13.52 -28.75 -11.05
C ASP A 149 -12.21 -28.08 -10.58
N LYS A 150 -11.37 -27.62 -11.52
CA LYS A 150 -10.14 -26.87 -11.27
C LYS A 150 -10.40 -25.36 -11.25
N GLU A 151 -11.20 -24.87 -12.19
CA GLU A 151 -11.68 -23.49 -12.19
C GLU A 151 -12.39 -23.15 -10.87
N ASP A 152 -13.22 -24.06 -10.37
CA ASP A 152 -13.99 -23.92 -9.13
C ASP A 152 -13.13 -23.82 -7.86
N LEU A 153 -11.85 -24.11 -7.92
CA LEU A 153 -10.92 -23.91 -6.79
C LEU A 153 -10.40 -22.47 -6.70
N ILE A 154 -10.51 -21.70 -7.79
CA ILE A 154 -9.94 -20.35 -7.84
C ILE A 154 -10.92 -19.35 -7.21
N THR A 155 -10.48 -18.76 -6.12
CA THR A 155 -11.19 -17.67 -5.42
C THR A 155 -10.63 -16.31 -5.82
N ILE A 156 -11.38 -15.23 -5.52
CA ILE A 156 -10.88 -13.85 -5.67
C ILE A 156 -9.58 -13.67 -4.88
N LYS A 157 -9.47 -14.29 -3.70
CA LYS A 157 -8.27 -14.26 -2.88
C LYS A 157 -7.04 -14.82 -3.61
N ASN A 158 -7.18 -15.88 -4.41
CA ASN A 158 -6.05 -16.42 -5.17
C ASN A 158 -5.49 -15.41 -6.18
N SER A 159 -6.33 -14.57 -6.78
CA SER A 159 -5.86 -13.47 -7.63
C SER A 159 -5.14 -12.37 -6.83
N LEU A 160 -5.63 -12.03 -5.64
CA LEU A 160 -4.99 -11.06 -4.73
C LEU A 160 -3.62 -11.57 -4.22
N THR A 161 -3.49 -12.87 -3.96
CA THR A 161 -2.27 -13.50 -3.44
C THR A 161 -1.33 -14.03 -4.51
N GLN A 162 -1.76 -14.00 -5.78
CA GLN A 162 -1.04 -14.55 -6.94
C GLN A 162 -0.79 -16.07 -6.84
N THR A 163 -1.81 -16.81 -6.38
CA THR A 163 -1.77 -18.27 -6.16
C THR A 163 -2.88 -19.01 -6.90
N THR A 164 -3.24 -18.54 -8.10
CA THR A 164 -4.36 -19.12 -8.87
C THR A 164 -4.07 -20.51 -9.47
N GLY A 165 -2.81 -20.89 -9.61
CA GLY A 165 -2.41 -22.14 -10.28
C GLY A 165 -2.55 -22.13 -11.80
N ILE A 166 -2.86 -20.98 -12.40
CA ILE A 166 -2.95 -20.79 -13.86
C ILE A 166 -1.54 -20.86 -14.48
N ASP A 167 -1.46 -21.45 -15.68
CA ASP A 167 -0.19 -21.54 -16.42
C ASP A 167 0.28 -20.13 -16.82
N TYR A 168 1.48 -19.82 -16.41
CA TYR A 168 2.14 -18.54 -16.71
C TYR A 168 2.92 -18.54 -18.03
N ASN A 169 3.04 -19.71 -18.70
CA ASN A 169 3.75 -19.83 -19.99
C ASN A 169 2.83 -19.40 -21.15
N VAL A 170 2.34 -18.16 -21.09
CA VAL A 170 1.45 -17.58 -22.08
C VAL A 170 2.18 -16.57 -22.96
N THR A 171 1.79 -16.44 -24.22
CA THR A 171 2.42 -15.50 -25.16
C THR A 171 2.18 -14.04 -24.76
N ASN A 172 0.98 -13.73 -24.26
CA ASN A 172 0.62 -12.40 -23.74
C ASN A 172 0.28 -12.52 -22.25
N PRO A 173 1.16 -12.09 -21.35
CA PRO A 173 0.92 -12.21 -19.91
C PRO A 173 -0.21 -11.31 -19.39
N ASP A 174 -0.66 -10.33 -20.17
CA ASP A 174 -1.77 -9.41 -19.82
C ASP A 174 -3.12 -9.89 -20.38
N CYS A 175 -3.15 -11.01 -21.09
CA CYS A 175 -4.36 -11.57 -21.69
C CYS A 175 -5.35 -12.03 -20.59
N THR A 176 -6.62 -11.67 -20.76
CA THR A 176 -7.74 -12.06 -19.87
C THR A 176 -8.76 -12.97 -20.53
N ALA A 177 -8.54 -13.34 -21.79
CA ALA A 177 -9.42 -14.28 -22.48
C ALA A 177 -9.29 -15.70 -21.88
N PRO A 178 -10.37 -16.49 -21.83
CA PRO A 178 -10.33 -17.86 -21.28
C PRO A 178 -9.21 -18.72 -21.86
N ALA A 179 -8.93 -18.60 -23.14
CA ALA A 179 -7.85 -19.35 -23.83
C ALA A 179 -6.42 -19.04 -23.34
N CYS A 180 -6.25 -17.98 -22.51
CA CYS A 180 -4.98 -17.64 -21.89
C CYS A 180 -4.83 -18.22 -20.49
N PHE A 181 -5.86 -18.90 -19.98
CA PHE A 181 -5.90 -19.40 -18.60
C PHE A 181 -5.99 -20.92 -18.57
N ASP A 182 -4.89 -21.57 -18.97
CA ASP A 182 -4.75 -23.02 -18.90
C ASP A 182 -4.39 -23.46 -17.47
N TYR A 183 -4.72 -24.74 -17.16
CA TYR A 183 -4.38 -25.35 -15.88
C TYR A 183 -2.89 -25.71 -15.81
N LEU A 184 -2.22 -25.30 -14.75
CA LEU A 184 -0.86 -25.76 -14.42
C LEU A 184 -0.86 -26.60 -13.14
N THR A 185 -1.46 -26.07 -12.05
CA THR A 185 -1.56 -26.73 -10.74
C THR A 185 -2.83 -26.28 -10.03
N ASP A 186 -3.15 -26.87 -8.90
CA ASP A 186 -4.28 -26.42 -8.09
C ASP A 186 -4.00 -25.04 -7.46
N ALA A 187 -5.05 -24.29 -7.19
CA ALA A 187 -4.93 -23.03 -6.49
C ALA A 187 -4.23 -23.23 -5.12
N ASP A 188 -3.39 -22.29 -4.71
CA ASP A 188 -2.53 -22.28 -3.54
C ASP A 188 -1.30 -23.21 -3.58
N ASP A 189 -1.11 -24.03 -4.63
CA ASP A 189 0.07 -24.90 -4.77
C ASP A 189 1.29 -24.16 -5.32
N GLN A 190 1.10 -22.99 -5.97
CA GLN A 190 2.16 -22.20 -6.58
C GLN A 190 1.90 -20.71 -6.43
N TRP A 191 2.97 -19.95 -6.23
CA TRP A 191 2.98 -18.50 -6.37
C TRP A 191 3.64 -18.11 -7.70
N TYR A 192 2.97 -17.29 -8.48
CA TYR A 192 3.53 -16.67 -9.68
C TYR A 192 2.90 -15.29 -9.91
N TYR A 193 3.74 -14.28 -10.18
CA TYR A 193 3.28 -12.94 -10.51
C TYR A 193 2.65 -12.91 -11.91
N HIS A 194 1.33 -13.05 -11.97
CA HIS A 194 0.58 -13.21 -13.20
C HIS A 194 -0.31 -11.99 -13.46
N ASN A 195 -0.02 -11.24 -14.54
CA ASN A 195 -0.78 -10.03 -14.86
C ASN A 195 -2.24 -10.33 -15.22
N GLY A 196 -2.50 -11.35 -16.05
CA GLY A 196 -3.87 -11.71 -16.45
C GLY A 196 -4.77 -12.01 -15.26
N THR A 197 -4.27 -12.73 -14.23
CA THR A 197 -5.07 -13.05 -13.03
C THR A 197 -5.31 -11.82 -12.15
N TYR A 198 -4.41 -10.84 -12.17
CA TYR A 198 -4.67 -9.53 -11.58
C TYR A 198 -5.76 -8.77 -12.35
N GLN A 199 -5.68 -8.75 -13.68
CA GLN A 199 -6.66 -8.05 -14.52
C GLN A 199 -8.09 -8.57 -14.31
N ILE A 200 -8.25 -9.86 -14.02
CA ILE A 200 -9.54 -10.47 -13.70
C ILE A 200 -10.22 -9.81 -12.49
N LEU A 201 -9.47 -9.27 -11.52
CA LEU A 201 -10.06 -8.55 -10.38
C LEU A 201 -10.87 -7.33 -10.79
N HIS A 202 -10.48 -6.64 -11.87
CA HIS A 202 -11.26 -5.54 -12.43
C HIS A 202 -12.61 -6.01 -12.96
N ASN A 203 -12.61 -7.14 -13.69
CA ASN A 203 -13.85 -7.74 -14.19
C ASN A 203 -14.76 -8.21 -13.03
N VAL A 204 -14.17 -8.77 -11.97
CA VAL A 204 -14.90 -9.16 -10.76
C VAL A 204 -15.52 -7.94 -10.08
N LEU A 205 -14.76 -6.85 -9.91
CA LEU A 205 -15.28 -5.60 -9.33
C LEU A 205 -16.44 -5.03 -10.14
N GLU A 206 -16.31 -4.96 -11.47
CA GLU A 206 -17.37 -4.47 -12.34
C GLU A 206 -18.64 -5.34 -12.27
N SER A 207 -18.45 -6.67 -12.27
CA SER A 207 -19.55 -7.62 -12.14
C SER A 207 -20.25 -7.52 -10.78
N ALA A 208 -19.48 -7.40 -9.71
CA ALA A 208 -19.99 -7.37 -8.34
C ALA A 208 -20.72 -6.04 -8.02
N THR A 209 -20.14 -4.92 -8.46
CA THR A 209 -20.65 -3.58 -8.12
C THR A 209 -21.67 -3.04 -9.13
N GLY A 210 -21.63 -3.54 -10.36
CA GLY A 210 -22.42 -2.99 -11.48
C GLY A 210 -21.90 -1.63 -11.97
N MET A 211 -20.71 -1.20 -11.54
CA MET A 211 -20.05 0.06 -11.93
C MET A 211 -18.80 -0.25 -12.75
N THR A 212 -18.38 0.67 -13.61
CA THR A 212 -17.05 0.59 -14.21
C THR A 212 -15.95 0.76 -13.15
N ASN A 213 -14.75 0.27 -13.41
CA ASN A 213 -13.61 0.42 -12.51
C ASN A 213 -13.35 1.89 -12.13
N ASN A 214 -13.51 2.80 -13.09
CA ASN A 214 -13.34 4.24 -12.84
C ASN A 214 -14.42 4.80 -11.92
N GLU A 215 -15.69 4.48 -12.18
CA GLU A 215 -16.82 4.92 -11.33
C GLU A 215 -16.64 4.41 -9.90
N TYR A 216 -16.31 3.13 -9.75
CA TYR A 216 -16.14 2.54 -8.43
C TYR A 216 -14.93 3.12 -7.70
N THR A 217 -13.74 3.17 -8.35
CA THR A 217 -12.53 3.73 -7.73
C THR A 217 -12.73 5.20 -7.35
N THR A 218 -13.42 5.98 -8.18
CA THR A 218 -13.70 7.39 -7.90
C THR A 218 -14.55 7.54 -6.64
N THR A 219 -15.68 6.84 -6.56
CA THR A 219 -16.59 6.97 -5.41
C THR A 219 -16.07 6.32 -4.14
N ALA A 220 -15.40 5.16 -4.26
CA ALA A 220 -14.91 4.39 -3.14
C ALA A 220 -13.63 4.97 -2.52
N ILE A 221 -12.75 5.57 -3.33
CA ILE A 221 -11.41 6.02 -2.91
C ILE A 221 -11.16 7.49 -3.27
N ASN A 222 -11.16 7.85 -4.56
CA ASN A 222 -10.63 9.13 -5.03
C ASN A 222 -11.32 10.33 -4.37
N ASP A 223 -12.65 10.36 -4.36
CA ASP A 223 -13.44 11.45 -3.78
C ASP A 223 -13.24 11.56 -2.26
N LYS A 224 -12.98 10.43 -1.59
CA LYS A 224 -12.81 10.39 -0.13
C LYS A 224 -11.44 10.90 0.33
N ILE A 225 -10.42 10.86 -0.54
CA ILE A 225 -9.05 11.28 -0.20
C ILE A 225 -8.51 12.39 -1.10
N GLY A 226 -9.31 12.89 -2.05
CA GLY A 226 -8.94 13.97 -2.96
C GLY A 226 -7.91 13.56 -4.02
N MET A 227 -7.96 12.32 -4.53
CA MET A 227 -7.15 11.86 -5.67
C MET A 227 -7.77 12.30 -7.00
N ASP A 228 -6.93 12.46 -8.01
CA ASP A 228 -7.30 12.86 -9.37
C ASP A 228 -7.08 11.76 -10.43
N GLY A 229 -6.75 10.55 -10.02
CA GLY A 229 -6.37 9.47 -10.93
C GLY A 229 -7.54 8.73 -11.58
N GLN A 230 -7.20 8.00 -12.63
CA GLN A 230 -8.14 7.13 -13.35
C GLN A 230 -7.46 5.91 -13.96
N TRP A 231 -8.24 4.84 -14.14
CA TRP A 231 -7.84 3.68 -14.94
C TRP A 231 -7.99 4.01 -16.42
N THR A 232 -7.01 3.61 -17.19
CA THR A 232 -6.95 3.90 -18.64
C THR A 232 -6.43 2.67 -19.38
N ASP A 233 -7.06 2.39 -20.53
CA ASP A 233 -6.56 1.37 -21.45
C ASP A 233 -5.61 2.03 -22.46
N THR A 234 -4.57 1.30 -22.79
CA THR A 234 -3.60 1.69 -23.81
C THR A 234 -3.52 0.60 -24.88
N ALA A 235 -2.82 0.87 -25.96
CA ALA A 235 -2.57 -0.15 -26.98
C ALA A 235 -1.78 -1.37 -26.48
N LEU A 236 -1.13 -1.26 -25.31
CA LEU A 236 -0.24 -2.27 -24.74
C LEU A 236 -0.72 -2.83 -23.41
N PHE A 237 -1.54 -2.09 -22.66
CA PHE A 237 -1.94 -2.43 -21.29
C PHE A 237 -3.38 -2.02 -21.05
N ASP A 238 -4.16 -2.91 -20.45
CA ASP A 238 -5.50 -2.63 -19.95
C ASP A 238 -5.39 -2.23 -18.46
N ASN A 239 -6.33 -1.39 -17.99
CA ASN A 239 -6.43 -0.94 -16.60
C ASN A 239 -5.10 -0.39 -16.03
N LEU A 240 -4.46 0.53 -16.75
CA LEU A 240 -3.30 1.27 -16.28
C LEU A 240 -3.75 2.48 -15.46
N TYR A 241 -3.43 2.55 -14.18
CA TYR A 241 -3.78 3.72 -13.39
C TYR A 241 -2.82 4.89 -13.68
N VAL A 242 -3.40 6.06 -13.86
CA VAL A 242 -2.67 7.31 -14.18
C VAL A 242 -3.14 8.40 -13.23
N SER A 243 -2.22 9.12 -12.60
CA SER A 243 -2.50 10.24 -11.70
C SER A 243 -1.30 11.17 -11.55
N THR A 244 -1.48 12.27 -10.80
CA THR A 244 -0.36 13.08 -10.30
C THR A 244 0.43 12.33 -9.22
N ALA A 245 1.68 12.76 -8.96
CA ALA A 245 2.50 12.22 -7.88
C ALA A 245 1.89 12.52 -6.48
N ARG A 246 1.24 13.68 -6.33
CA ARG A 246 0.52 14.00 -5.09
C ARG A 246 -0.66 13.08 -4.84
N SER A 247 -1.35 12.62 -5.87
CA SER A 247 -2.40 11.60 -5.74
C SER A 247 -1.84 10.25 -5.28
N ALA A 248 -0.70 9.83 -5.80
CA ALA A 248 -0.01 8.64 -5.29
C ALA A 248 0.41 8.80 -3.81
N ALA A 249 0.85 10.01 -3.42
CA ALA A 249 1.18 10.31 -2.02
C ALA A 249 -0.05 10.26 -1.10
N ARG A 250 -1.24 10.68 -1.58
CA ARG A 250 -2.52 10.52 -0.85
C ARG A 250 -2.88 9.06 -0.64
N PHE A 251 -2.70 8.22 -1.65
CA PHE A 251 -2.94 6.78 -1.52
C PHE A 251 -1.96 6.13 -0.53
N GLY A 252 -0.67 6.48 -0.59
CA GLY A 252 0.31 6.04 0.40
C GLY A 252 -0.05 6.50 1.82
N LEU A 253 -0.53 7.74 1.98
CA LEU A 253 -0.96 8.28 3.28
C LEU A 253 -2.21 7.57 3.81
N LEU A 254 -3.19 7.25 2.94
CA LEU A 254 -4.34 6.42 3.31
C LEU A 254 -3.90 5.06 3.84
N THR A 255 -2.96 4.41 3.14
CA THR A 255 -2.41 3.11 3.55
C THR A 255 -1.65 3.20 4.87
N LEU A 256 -0.83 4.25 5.07
CA LEU A 256 -0.12 4.52 6.32
C LEU A 256 -1.08 4.66 7.51
N ASN A 257 -2.28 5.17 7.28
CA ASN A 257 -3.33 5.36 8.29
C ASN A 257 -4.40 4.26 8.25
N GLU A 258 -4.02 3.06 7.75
CA GLU A 258 -4.83 1.84 7.83
C GLU A 258 -6.25 2.01 7.27
N GLY A 259 -6.38 2.76 6.16
CA GLY A 259 -7.66 2.99 5.49
C GLY A 259 -8.51 4.13 6.06
N ASN A 260 -7.97 4.92 6.99
CA ASN A 260 -8.63 6.11 7.53
C ASN A 260 -8.05 7.39 6.91
N TRP A 261 -8.91 8.33 6.54
CA TRP A 261 -8.53 9.65 6.04
C TRP A 261 -9.21 10.74 6.87
N ASP A 262 -8.46 11.37 7.76
CA ASP A 262 -8.92 12.49 8.60
C ASP A 262 -10.28 12.22 9.29
N GLY A 263 -10.42 11.03 9.88
CA GLY A 263 -11.65 10.59 10.51
C GLY A 263 -12.71 10.01 9.57
N THR A 264 -12.49 10.07 8.25
CA THR A 264 -13.33 9.38 7.26
C THR A 264 -12.82 7.96 7.05
N THR A 265 -13.64 6.97 7.32
CA THR A 265 -13.32 5.57 7.01
C THR A 265 -13.46 5.34 5.50
N VAL A 266 -12.37 4.98 4.85
CA VAL A 266 -12.33 4.60 3.43
C VAL A 266 -12.36 3.08 3.31
N LEU A 267 -11.55 2.38 4.09
CA LEU A 267 -11.53 0.92 4.25
C LEU A 267 -11.41 0.60 5.74
N GLY A 268 -12.51 0.20 6.37
CA GLY A 268 -12.62 0.01 7.82
C GLY A 268 -12.46 -1.44 8.28
N ASP A 269 -12.48 -2.43 7.36
CA ASP A 269 -12.20 -3.82 7.71
C ASP A 269 -10.73 -4.02 8.08
N SER A 270 -10.41 -3.85 9.36
CA SER A 270 -9.06 -3.99 9.89
C SER A 270 -8.46 -5.39 9.68
N ASN A 271 -9.28 -6.44 9.57
CA ASN A 271 -8.79 -7.78 9.27
C ASN A 271 -8.31 -7.84 7.81
N TYR A 272 -9.06 -7.23 6.89
CA TYR A 272 -8.64 -7.15 5.49
C TYR A 272 -7.39 -6.29 5.33
N VAL A 273 -7.35 -5.10 5.93
CA VAL A 273 -6.17 -4.20 5.90
C VAL A 273 -4.92 -4.93 6.40
N ASN A 274 -5.03 -5.61 7.54
CA ASN A 274 -3.91 -6.38 8.10
C ASN A 274 -3.50 -7.55 7.19
N ALA A 275 -4.46 -8.30 6.62
CA ALA A 275 -4.17 -9.38 5.69
C ALA A 275 -3.54 -8.87 4.38
N MET A 276 -3.99 -7.71 3.89
CA MET A 276 -3.46 -7.07 2.69
C MET A 276 -1.99 -6.66 2.85
N THR A 277 -1.60 -6.19 4.04
CA THR A 277 -0.28 -5.66 4.36
C THR A 277 0.59 -6.62 5.16
N SER A 278 0.25 -7.89 5.22
CA SER A 278 1.03 -8.96 5.85
C SER A 278 1.20 -10.17 4.92
N THR A 279 2.10 -11.09 5.29
CA THR A 279 2.35 -12.31 4.49
C THR A 279 1.05 -13.08 4.25
N SER A 280 0.67 -13.23 2.99
CA SER A 280 -0.60 -13.85 2.59
C SER A 280 -0.51 -15.38 2.43
N GLN A 281 0.66 -15.90 2.19
CA GLN A 281 0.95 -17.33 1.96
C GLN A 281 2.45 -17.61 2.16
N SER A 282 2.85 -18.89 2.30
CA SER A 282 4.21 -19.28 2.67
C SER A 282 5.19 -19.44 1.50
N ILE A 283 4.73 -19.46 0.25
CA ILE A 283 5.55 -19.69 -0.94
C ILE A 283 6.39 -18.45 -1.27
N ASN A 284 5.79 -17.27 -1.18
CA ASN A 284 6.45 -15.97 -1.26
C ASN A 284 6.08 -15.10 -0.05
N PRO A 285 6.77 -15.23 1.09
CA PRO A 285 6.41 -14.49 2.30
C PRO A 285 6.54 -12.97 2.18
N SER A 286 7.21 -12.48 1.13
CA SER A 286 7.34 -11.06 0.80
C SER A 286 6.14 -10.49 0.02
N TYR A 287 4.96 -11.19 0.01
CA TYR A 287 3.79 -10.74 -0.74
C TYR A 287 2.50 -10.85 0.08
N GLY A 288 1.79 -9.72 0.17
CA GLY A 288 0.45 -9.60 0.75
C GLY A 288 -0.65 -9.73 -0.32
N TYR A 289 -1.71 -8.93 -0.21
CA TYR A 289 -2.70 -8.80 -1.27
C TYR A 289 -2.25 -7.69 -2.23
N LEU A 290 -1.49 -8.09 -3.26
CA LEU A 290 -0.91 -7.19 -4.27
C LEU A 290 0.01 -6.09 -3.70
N TRP A 291 0.55 -6.30 -2.51
CA TRP A 291 1.58 -5.47 -1.87
C TRP A 291 2.87 -6.25 -1.66
N TRP A 292 4.00 -5.62 -1.88
CA TRP A 292 5.32 -6.14 -1.53
C TRP A 292 5.64 -5.83 -0.07
N LEU A 293 6.21 -6.80 0.63
CA LEU A 293 6.49 -6.73 2.06
C LEU A 293 7.99 -6.85 2.29
N ASN A 294 8.59 -5.82 2.90
CA ASN A 294 10.00 -5.86 3.27
C ASN A 294 10.23 -6.68 4.57
N GLY A 295 11.50 -6.85 4.96
CA GLY A 295 11.91 -7.50 6.20
C GLY A 295 11.63 -9.01 6.26
N LYS A 296 11.29 -9.65 5.15
CA LYS A 296 11.11 -11.10 5.07
C LYS A 296 12.42 -11.79 4.67
N ASN A 297 12.53 -13.07 5.00
CA ASN A 297 13.76 -13.84 4.76
C ASN A 297 13.93 -14.31 3.32
N SER A 298 12.84 -14.28 2.54
CA SER A 298 12.89 -14.70 1.15
C SER A 298 11.84 -13.99 0.31
N VAL A 299 12.12 -13.89 -0.99
CA VAL A 299 11.26 -13.25 -2.00
C VAL A 299 11.31 -14.02 -3.31
N VAL A 300 10.16 -14.11 -3.99
CA VAL A 300 10.06 -14.53 -5.39
C VAL A 300 9.70 -13.29 -6.21
N PHE A 301 10.51 -12.96 -7.21
CA PHE A 301 10.30 -11.79 -8.07
C PHE A 301 9.43 -12.11 -9.29
N PRO A 302 8.83 -11.09 -9.94
CA PRO A 302 8.08 -11.26 -11.18
C PRO A 302 8.90 -11.95 -12.26
N GLY A 303 8.25 -12.86 -13.02
CA GLY A 303 8.89 -13.64 -14.09
C GLY A 303 9.73 -14.81 -13.61
N SER A 304 9.68 -15.14 -12.32
CA SER A 304 10.41 -16.26 -11.71
C SER A 304 9.50 -17.09 -10.80
N THR A 305 9.87 -18.36 -10.63
CA THR A 305 9.38 -19.23 -9.54
C THR A 305 10.47 -19.52 -8.51
N THR A 306 11.67 -18.98 -8.71
CA THR A 306 12.82 -19.17 -7.82
C THR A 306 12.73 -18.22 -6.63
N SER A 307 12.83 -18.78 -5.43
CA SER A 307 12.93 -18.00 -4.18
C SER A 307 14.38 -17.55 -3.96
N PHE A 308 14.56 -16.28 -3.63
CA PHE A 308 15.83 -15.68 -3.27
C PHE A 308 15.85 -15.43 -1.76
N ASN A 309 16.96 -15.77 -1.09
CA ASN A 309 17.16 -15.53 0.35
C ASN A 309 17.54 -14.06 0.61
N SER A 310 16.58 -13.17 0.45
CA SER A 310 16.76 -11.72 0.64
C SER A 310 15.43 -11.08 0.99
N SER A 311 15.45 -9.91 1.62
CA SER A 311 14.32 -8.98 1.61
C SER A 311 14.10 -8.40 0.22
N VAL A 312 12.93 -7.81 -0.02
CA VAL A 312 12.65 -7.06 -1.27
C VAL A 312 13.61 -5.90 -1.44
N THR A 313 13.86 -5.15 -0.36
CA THR A 313 14.68 -3.93 -0.31
C THR A 313 15.49 -3.95 0.99
N PRO A 314 16.67 -4.60 1.00
CA PRO A 314 17.47 -4.78 2.21
C PRO A 314 17.87 -3.50 2.94
N SER A 315 18.09 -2.40 2.20
CA SER A 315 18.50 -1.10 2.76
C SER A 315 17.35 -0.30 3.38
N ALA A 316 16.09 -0.71 3.14
CA ALA A 316 14.91 -0.03 3.70
C ALA A 316 14.50 -0.60 5.07
N PRO A 317 13.70 0.14 5.87
CA PRO A 317 13.13 -0.36 7.11
C PRO A 317 12.36 -1.67 6.93
N VAL A 318 12.47 -2.57 7.92
CA VAL A 318 11.91 -3.93 7.84
C VAL A 318 10.39 -3.99 7.77
N ASP A 319 9.71 -2.95 8.23
CA ASP A 319 8.25 -2.82 8.21
C ASP A 319 7.71 -2.06 6.98
N MET A 320 8.59 -1.75 6.02
CA MET A 320 8.15 -1.12 4.77
C MET A 320 7.24 -2.06 3.98
N ILE A 321 6.17 -1.50 3.46
CA ILE A 321 5.31 -2.12 2.45
C ILE A 321 5.32 -1.26 1.19
N SER A 322 5.31 -1.90 0.02
CA SER A 322 5.55 -1.21 -1.24
C SER A 322 4.58 -1.63 -2.33
N ALA A 323 4.05 -0.64 -3.05
CA ALA A 323 3.45 -0.84 -4.36
C ALA A 323 4.53 -0.57 -5.41
N LEU A 324 5.01 -1.63 -6.07
CA LEU A 324 6.12 -1.55 -7.02
C LEU A 324 5.64 -1.73 -8.46
N GLY A 325 6.01 -0.80 -9.32
CA GLY A 325 5.67 -0.79 -10.72
C GLY A 325 6.89 -0.82 -11.65
N LYS A 326 6.65 -1.33 -12.87
CA LYS A 326 7.60 -1.30 -13.98
C LYS A 326 8.15 0.10 -14.16
N ASN A 327 9.41 0.22 -14.58
CA ASN A 327 10.13 1.47 -14.78
C ASN A 327 10.33 2.29 -13.49
N GLY A 328 10.20 1.67 -12.32
CA GLY A 328 10.46 2.31 -11.03
C GLY A 328 9.34 3.23 -10.54
N GLN A 329 8.08 2.88 -10.78
CA GLN A 329 6.97 3.52 -10.11
C GLN A 329 6.87 2.94 -8.69
N PHE A 330 7.09 3.75 -7.66
CA PHE A 330 7.12 3.30 -6.27
C PHE A 330 6.18 4.12 -5.40
N ILE A 331 5.42 3.41 -4.57
CA ILE A 331 4.66 3.96 -3.44
C ILE A 331 5.07 3.13 -2.23
N ASP A 332 6.00 3.66 -1.44
CA ASP A 332 6.51 2.99 -0.25
C ASP A 332 5.89 3.59 0.99
N VAL A 333 5.47 2.75 1.91
CA VAL A 333 4.86 3.13 3.18
C VAL A 333 5.67 2.50 4.31
N VAL A 334 6.17 3.33 5.24
CA VAL A 334 7.00 2.91 6.36
C VAL A 334 6.33 3.31 7.67
N PRO A 335 5.58 2.39 8.31
CA PRO A 335 4.84 2.70 9.53
C PRO A 335 5.72 3.19 10.68
N SER A 336 6.88 2.55 10.93
CA SER A 336 7.81 2.94 12.01
C SER A 336 8.34 4.35 11.90
N LEU A 337 8.47 4.89 10.67
CA LEU A 337 8.92 6.25 10.41
C LEU A 337 7.74 7.21 10.15
N LYS A 338 6.50 6.73 10.15
CA LYS A 338 5.30 7.46 9.71
C LYS A 338 5.54 8.15 8.35
N MET A 339 6.17 7.44 7.44
CA MET A 339 6.69 7.96 6.19
C MET A 339 6.00 7.33 4.98
N VAL A 340 5.83 8.15 3.95
CA VAL A 340 5.46 7.71 2.60
C VAL A 340 6.49 8.26 1.63
N VAL A 341 6.97 7.40 0.72
CA VAL A 341 7.91 7.79 -0.34
C VAL A 341 7.31 7.46 -1.69
N ILE A 342 7.25 8.45 -2.57
CA ILE A 342 6.77 8.31 -3.93
C ILE A 342 7.93 8.56 -4.89
N ARG A 343 8.10 7.66 -5.83
CA ARG A 343 8.91 7.91 -7.01
C ARG A 343 8.11 7.57 -8.27
N MET A 344 8.05 8.50 -9.20
CA MET A 344 7.54 8.30 -10.55
C MET A 344 8.66 8.64 -11.55
N GLY A 345 8.77 7.87 -12.63
CA GLY A 345 9.77 8.16 -13.63
C GLY A 345 9.90 7.11 -14.72
N ASN A 346 10.90 7.27 -15.56
CA ASN A 346 11.30 6.26 -16.52
C ASN A 346 12.23 5.22 -15.88
N GLU A 347 12.53 4.21 -16.64
CA GLU A 347 13.38 3.10 -16.27
C GLU A 347 14.82 3.61 -16.03
N PRO A 348 15.36 3.38 -14.79
CA PRO A 348 16.61 3.99 -14.37
C PRO A 348 17.89 3.24 -14.84
N SER A 349 17.79 1.97 -15.25
CA SER A 349 18.99 1.12 -15.35
C SER A 349 18.95 0.02 -16.41
N GLY A 350 18.06 0.06 -17.39
CA GLY A 350 17.86 -1.00 -18.41
C GLY A 350 17.04 -2.21 -17.87
N ASN A 351 16.56 -2.17 -16.62
CA ASN A 351 15.80 -3.24 -15.99
C ASN A 351 14.34 -2.83 -15.80
N LEU A 352 13.42 -3.56 -16.40
CA LEU A 352 11.98 -3.26 -16.31
C LEU A 352 11.42 -3.32 -14.88
N VAL A 353 12.01 -4.12 -14.00
CA VAL A 353 11.68 -4.18 -12.56
C VAL A 353 12.96 -3.80 -11.79
N PRO A 354 13.17 -2.50 -11.51
CA PRO A 354 14.45 -2.01 -11.02
C PRO A 354 14.59 -2.15 -9.50
N VAL A 355 14.57 -3.38 -8.98
CA VAL A 355 14.70 -3.67 -7.54
C VAL A 355 16.06 -3.23 -6.97
N ILE A 356 17.12 -3.30 -7.76
CA ILE A 356 18.46 -2.84 -7.33
C ILE A 356 18.44 -1.32 -7.16
N PHE A 357 17.90 -0.58 -8.13
CA PHE A 357 17.74 0.86 -8.01
C PHE A 357 16.85 1.25 -6.82
N HIS A 358 15.80 0.48 -6.54
CA HIS A 358 14.93 0.71 -5.38
C HIS A 358 15.73 0.58 -4.08
N ASP A 359 16.60 -0.42 -3.96
CA ASP A 359 17.47 -0.61 -2.80
C ASP A 359 18.52 0.50 -2.68
N GLU A 360 19.18 0.88 -3.76
CA GLU A 360 20.13 2.02 -3.81
C GLU A 360 19.46 3.35 -3.45
N MET A 361 18.22 3.56 -3.89
CA MET A 361 17.42 4.74 -3.51
C MET A 361 17.18 4.75 -1.99
N TRP A 362 16.80 3.61 -1.41
CA TRP A 362 16.57 3.50 0.02
C TRP A 362 17.85 3.62 0.84
N GLU A 363 18.97 3.08 0.38
CA GLU A 363 20.28 3.32 1.02
C GLU A 363 20.55 4.82 1.17
N LYS A 364 20.32 5.60 0.09
CA LYS A 364 20.48 7.05 0.11
C LYS A 364 19.45 7.78 0.97
N ILE A 365 18.19 7.33 1.00
CA ILE A 365 17.16 7.88 1.88
C ILE A 365 17.60 7.70 3.34
N MET A 366 18.10 6.52 3.72
CA MET A 366 18.57 6.27 5.08
C MET A 366 19.79 7.16 5.44
N GLU A 367 20.71 7.43 4.50
CA GLU A 367 21.81 8.40 4.71
C GLU A 367 21.31 9.83 4.94
N VAL A 368 20.12 10.20 4.46
CA VAL A 368 19.50 11.51 4.72
C VAL A 368 18.91 11.57 6.11
N ILE A 369 18.33 10.44 6.59
CA ILE A 369 17.62 10.36 7.86
C ILE A 369 18.59 10.26 9.06
N ASP A 370 19.72 9.51 8.89
CA ASP A 370 20.75 9.29 9.91
C ASP A 370 21.68 10.50 10.11
#